data_c910cec7e9db016439d4f7bcfee077b4
#
_entry.id   c910cec7e9db016439d4f7bcfee077b4
#
_cell.length_a   1.000
_cell.length_b   1.000
_cell.length_c   1.000
_cell.angle_alpha   90.00
_cell.angle_beta   90.00
_cell.angle_gamma   90.00
#
_symmetry.space_group_name_H-M   'P 1'
#
loop_
_entity.id
_entity.type
_entity.pdbx_description
1 polymer ?
#
loop_
_entity_poly.entity_id
_entity_poly.type
_entity_poly.pdbx_seq_one_letter_code
_entity_poly.pdbx_strand_id
1 'polypeptide(L)'
;MVGVPKTIDNDLSATDVTFGFDTALHVATDAIDRIHTTAESHHRIMLVEVMGRDCGWIALEAGLAGGAHIILIPEIPFTIERVCEFVRQREQAGKRFTIIVVAEGVKLPSGLEAQVEQERRMRGRAGTVGNLIAEAVGSCLKRETRVTVLGHIQRGGSPSPFDRILSTRFGATAVDLIAQGKFGRMVCLRGNRILNVDISEAIGRMKAVDPAGELVVTARSIGIGFGD
;
A
#
# COMPACT_ATOMS: atom_id res chain seq x y z
N MET A 1 17.96 15.65 -20.30
CA MET A 1 16.93 14.69 -19.78
C MET A 1 15.90 15.49 -19.00
N VAL A 2 14.60 15.13 -19.17
CA VAL A 2 13.49 15.63 -18.31
C VAL A 2 12.80 14.38 -17.74
N GLY A 3 12.61 14.35 -16.43
CA GLY A 3 11.97 13.26 -15.71
C GLY A 3 10.45 13.40 -15.65
N VAL A 4 9.75 12.27 -15.66
CA VAL A 4 8.29 12.18 -15.47
C VAL A 4 8.01 11.12 -14.40
N PRO A 5 7.27 11.41 -13.32
CA PRO A 5 7.16 10.52 -12.15
C PRO A 5 6.18 9.37 -12.40
N LYS A 6 6.65 8.27 -13.00
CA LYS A 6 5.88 7.06 -13.30
C LYS A 6 6.25 5.93 -12.34
N THR A 7 5.40 5.65 -11.40
CA THR A 7 5.44 4.46 -10.51
C THR A 7 4.07 4.25 -9.88
N ILE A 8 3.72 3.01 -9.56
CA ILE A 8 2.50 2.71 -8.79
C ILE A 8 2.73 2.86 -7.29
N ASP A 9 3.98 2.92 -6.83
CA ASP A 9 4.34 2.84 -5.41
C ASP A 9 4.19 4.19 -4.68
N ASN A 10 4.03 5.30 -5.44
CA ASN A 10 3.92 6.67 -4.92
C ASN A 10 5.09 7.09 -4.01
N ASP A 11 6.27 6.53 -4.26
CA ASP A 11 7.47 6.60 -3.42
C ASP A 11 8.48 7.69 -3.82
N LEU A 12 8.19 8.46 -4.87
CA LEU A 12 9.05 9.57 -5.31
C LEU A 12 8.77 10.83 -4.50
N SER A 13 9.83 11.39 -3.89
CA SER A 13 9.75 12.70 -3.24
C SER A 13 9.51 13.82 -4.27
N ALA A 14 9.21 15.02 -3.78
CA ALA A 14 8.97 16.22 -4.59
C ALA A 14 7.70 16.20 -5.47
N THR A 15 6.89 15.16 -5.47
CA THR A 15 5.56 15.14 -6.10
C THR A 15 4.52 14.60 -5.12
N ASP A 16 3.33 15.18 -5.14
CA ASP A 16 2.22 14.70 -4.28
C ASP A 16 1.76 13.32 -4.71
N VAL A 17 1.65 13.09 -6.03
CA VAL A 17 1.20 11.81 -6.60
C VAL A 17 2.03 11.47 -7.83
N THR A 18 2.35 10.19 -7.98
CA THR A 18 2.92 9.60 -9.19
C THR A 18 1.79 9.03 -10.05
N PHE A 19 1.89 9.11 -11.39
CA PHE A 19 0.87 8.49 -12.23
C PHE A 19 1.08 6.98 -12.35
N GLY A 20 -0.02 6.26 -12.33
CA GLY A 20 -0.09 4.80 -12.17
C GLY A 20 -0.51 4.38 -10.76
N PHE A 21 -0.32 5.24 -9.75
CA PHE A 21 -0.70 4.98 -8.37
C PHE A 21 -2.21 4.87 -8.19
N ASP A 22 -2.98 5.83 -8.69
CA ASP A 22 -4.44 5.83 -8.59
C ASP A 22 -5.07 4.60 -9.25
N THR A 23 -4.52 4.17 -10.38
CA THR A 23 -4.95 2.94 -11.06
C THR A 23 -4.68 1.70 -10.19
N ALA A 24 -3.50 1.59 -9.60
CA ALA A 24 -3.15 0.47 -8.72
C ALA A 24 -4.00 0.46 -7.45
N LEU A 25 -4.27 1.65 -6.90
CA LEU A 25 -5.16 1.86 -5.76
C LEU A 25 -6.58 1.37 -6.07
N HIS A 26 -7.12 1.75 -7.25
CA HIS A 26 -8.43 1.29 -7.69
C HIS A 26 -8.52 -0.24 -7.80
N VAL A 27 -7.50 -0.89 -8.39
CA VAL A 27 -7.45 -2.36 -8.49
C VAL A 27 -7.41 -3.01 -7.10
N ALA A 28 -6.63 -2.44 -6.17
CA ALA A 28 -6.54 -2.97 -4.82
C ALA A 28 -7.86 -2.80 -4.04
N THR A 29 -8.50 -1.65 -4.17
CA THR A 29 -9.80 -1.36 -3.53
C THR A 29 -10.90 -2.29 -4.06
N ASP A 30 -11.02 -2.45 -5.39
CA ASP A 30 -11.99 -3.39 -6.01
C ASP A 30 -11.77 -4.84 -5.50
N ALA A 31 -10.53 -5.26 -5.35
CA ALA A 31 -10.22 -6.58 -4.80
C ALA A 31 -10.65 -6.72 -3.32
N ILE A 32 -10.43 -5.68 -2.50
CA ILE A 32 -10.86 -5.67 -1.09
C ILE A 32 -12.38 -5.71 -1.01
N ASP A 33 -13.11 -4.93 -1.81
CA ASP A 33 -14.58 -4.92 -1.87
C ASP A 33 -15.14 -6.31 -2.18
N ARG A 34 -14.53 -7.02 -3.14
CA ARG A 34 -14.93 -8.41 -3.48
C ARG A 34 -14.70 -9.38 -2.34
N ILE A 35 -13.67 -9.17 -1.54
CA ILE A 35 -13.34 -10.01 -0.39
C ILE A 35 -14.28 -9.76 0.78
N HIS A 36 -14.83 -8.56 0.94
CA HIS A 36 -15.75 -8.22 2.02
C HIS A 36 -16.92 -9.20 2.13
N THR A 37 -17.63 -9.44 1.05
CA THR A 37 -18.81 -10.31 1.05
C THR A 37 -18.49 -11.75 1.44
N THR A 38 -17.35 -12.28 0.96
CA THR A 38 -16.94 -13.65 1.32
C THR A 38 -16.37 -13.73 2.75
N ALA A 39 -15.69 -12.68 3.23
CA ALA A 39 -15.20 -12.61 4.59
C ALA A 39 -16.35 -12.60 5.60
N GLU A 40 -17.39 -11.82 5.33
CA GLU A 40 -18.59 -11.72 6.17
C GLU A 40 -19.38 -13.03 6.22
N SER A 41 -19.65 -13.63 5.06
CA SER A 41 -20.46 -14.85 4.98
C SER A 41 -19.79 -16.07 5.65
N HIS A 42 -18.48 -16.14 5.65
CA HIS A 42 -17.72 -17.25 6.23
C HIS A 42 -17.08 -16.94 7.60
N HIS A 43 -17.26 -15.74 8.13
CA HIS A 43 -16.71 -15.33 9.43
C HIS A 43 -15.20 -15.54 9.54
N ARG A 44 -14.45 -15.20 8.48
CA ARG A 44 -13.02 -15.46 8.35
C ARG A 44 -12.15 -14.23 8.62
N ILE A 45 -10.89 -14.52 8.90
CA ILE A 45 -9.82 -13.50 8.86
C ILE A 45 -9.20 -13.57 7.47
N MET A 46 -9.33 -12.50 6.70
CA MET A 46 -8.81 -12.39 5.34
C MET A 46 -7.63 -11.43 5.32
N LEU A 47 -6.50 -11.86 4.79
CA LEU A 47 -5.35 -11.01 4.53
C LEU A 47 -5.28 -10.70 3.04
N VAL A 48 -5.04 -9.43 2.71
CA VAL A 48 -4.85 -8.96 1.34
C VAL A 48 -3.45 -8.37 1.24
N GLU A 49 -2.54 -9.06 0.56
CA GLU A 49 -1.20 -8.53 0.31
C GLU A 49 -1.21 -7.69 -0.95
N VAL A 50 -0.74 -6.44 -0.82
CA VAL A 50 -0.64 -5.46 -1.90
C VAL A 50 0.82 -5.09 -2.18
N MET A 51 1.09 -4.65 -3.40
CA MET A 51 2.39 -4.09 -3.79
C MET A 51 2.66 -2.75 -3.09
N GLY A 52 3.79 -2.14 -3.35
CA GLY A 52 4.21 -0.85 -2.81
C GLY A 52 5.70 -0.82 -2.48
N ARG A 53 6.45 -1.89 -2.78
CA ARG A 53 7.89 -2.06 -2.49
C ARG A 53 8.17 -1.83 -1.00
N ASP A 54 8.84 -0.72 -0.69
CA ASP A 54 9.31 -0.39 0.65
C ASP A 54 8.45 0.71 1.32
N CYS A 55 7.32 1.09 0.67
CA CYS A 55 6.35 2.09 1.15
C CYS A 55 4.96 1.49 1.33
N GLY A 56 4.23 2.03 2.29
CA GLY A 56 2.88 1.59 2.63
C GLY A 56 1.73 2.32 1.94
N TRP A 57 1.98 3.18 0.94
CA TRP A 57 0.95 4.03 0.34
C TRP A 57 -0.24 3.28 -0.22
N ILE A 58 0.00 2.23 -1.04
CA ILE A 58 -1.10 1.43 -1.61
C ILE A 58 -1.88 0.73 -0.50
N ALA A 59 -1.19 0.14 0.48
CA ALA A 59 -1.85 -0.55 1.59
C ALA A 59 -2.68 0.39 2.44
N LEU A 60 -2.16 1.58 2.76
CA LEU A 60 -2.86 2.59 3.55
C LEU A 60 -4.12 3.08 2.85
N GLU A 61 -3.97 3.56 1.62
CA GLU A 61 -5.09 4.17 0.91
C GLU A 61 -6.12 3.14 0.45
N ALA A 62 -5.70 1.98 -0.09
CA ALA A 62 -6.63 0.91 -0.45
C ALA A 62 -7.31 0.29 0.77
N GLY A 63 -6.57 0.13 1.87
CA GLY A 63 -7.14 -0.36 3.12
C GLY A 63 -8.16 0.60 3.72
N LEU A 64 -7.89 1.90 3.70
CA LEU A 64 -8.82 2.93 4.14
C LEU A 64 -10.07 2.99 3.25
N ALA A 65 -9.87 3.04 1.93
CA ALA A 65 -10.96 3.13 0.94
C ALA A 65 -11.82 1.86 0.90
N GLY A 66 -11.20 0.67 0.98
CA GLY A 66 -11.87 -0.62 0.96
C GLY A 66 -12.37 -1.12 2.33
N GLY A 67 -12.30 -0.29 3.38
CA GLY A 67 -12.83 -0.63 4.70
C GLY A 67 -12.10 -1.76 5.41
N ALA A 68 -10.78 -1.84 5.26
CA ALA A 68 -9.96 -2.75 6.06
C ALA A 68 -10.07 -2.44 7.55
N HIS A 69 -9.87 -3.46 8.37
CA HIS A 69 -9.92 -3.31 9.82
C HIS A 69 -8.53 -3.16 10.44
N ILE A 70 -7.53 -3.72 9.78
CA ILE A 70 -6.11 -3.59 10.13
C ILE A 70 -5.33 -3.30 8.85
N ILE A 71 -4.38 -2.37 8.93
CA ILE A 71 -3.48 -2.02 7.83
C ILE A 71 -2.05 -2.14 8.34
N LEU A 72 -1.25 -3.01 7.73
CA LEU A 72 0.15 -3.21 8.10
C LEU A 72 1.04 -2.63 7.01
N ILE A 73 1.86 -1.64 7.38
CA ILE A 73 2.76 -0.90 6.49
C ILE A 73 4.19 -0.89 7.02
N PRO A 74 5.20 -0.74 6.14
CA PRO A 74 6.61 -0.77 6.56
C PRO A 74 7.00 0.33 7.54
N GLU A 75 6.29 1.45 7.52
CA GLU A 75 6.57 2.66 8.29
C GLU A 75 6.08 2.58 9.75
N ILE A 76 5.16 1.65 10.05
CA ILE A 76 4.63 1.45 11.40
C ILE A 76 5.02 0.05 11.86
N PRO A 77 5.92 -0.07 12.85
CA PRO A 77 6.25 -1.35 13.47
C PRO A 77 5.02 -1.98 14.11
N PHE A 78 4.85 -3.28 13.96
CA PHE A 78 3.73 -4.02 14.53
C PHE A 78 4.21 -5.30 15.21
N THR A 79 3.32 -5.91 16.01
CA THR A 79 3.52 -7.24 16.58
C THR A 79 2.34 -8.15 16.27
N ILE A 80 2.59 -9.46 16.18
CA ILE A 80 1.52 -10.44 15.96
C ILE A 80 0.54 -10.44 17.13
N GLU A 81 1.04 -10.27 18.34
CA GLU A 81 0.26 -10.20 19.58
C GLU A 81 -0.76 -9.06 19.53
N ARG A 82 -0.33 -7.86 19.11
CA ARG A 82 -1.21 -6.68 18.96
C ARG A 82 -2.26 -6.88 17.87
N VAL A 83 -1.86 -7.44 16.73
CA VAL A 83 -2.81 -7.80 15.67
C VAL A 83 -3.87 -8.77 16.22
N CYS A 84 -3.45 -9.83 16.92
CA CYS A 84 -4.36 -10.80 17.52
C CYS A 84 -5.26 -10.18 18.61
N GLU A 85 -4.72 -9.30 19.43
CA GLU A 85 -5.50 -8.56 20.44
C GLU A 85 -6.60 -7.73 19.80
N PHE A 86 -6.26 -6.98 18.75
CA PHE A 86 -7.22 -6.17 18.00
C PHE A 86 -8.34 -7.04 17.39
N VAL A 87 -8.01 -8.20 16.81
CA VAL A 87 -9.01 -9.13 16.29
C VAL A 87 -9.93 -9.63 17.39
N ARG A 88 -9.38 -10.03 18.56
CA ARG A 88 -10.19 -10.46 19.73
C ARG A 88 -11.14 -9.36 20.23
N GLN A 89 -10.67 -8.12 20.31
CA GLN A 89 -11.52 -6.98 20.71
C GLN A 89 -12.67 -6.78 19.72
N ARG A 90 -12.42 -6.91 18.44
CA ARG A 90 -13.48 -6.88 17.41
C ARG A 90 -14.50 -8.01 17.58
N GLU A 91 -14.02 -9.23 17.82
CA GLU A 91 -14.90 -10.39 18.07
C GLU A 91 -15.77 -10.20 19.32
N GLN A 92 -15.19 -9.68 20.41
CA GLN A 92 -15.91 -9.34 21.64
C GLN A 92 -16.98 -8.26 21.41
N ALA A 93 -16.73 -7.33 20.49
CA ALA A 93 -17.70 -6.34 20.04
C ALA A 93 -18.73 -6.88 19.01
N GLY A 94 -18.79 -8.21 18.81
CA GLY A 94 -19.76 -8.87 17.93
C GLY A 94 -19.39 -8.83 16.44
N LYS A 95 -18.20 -8.39 16.08
CA LYS A 95 -17.73 -8.37 14.70
C LYS A 95 -17.14 -9.74 14.32
N ARG A 96 -17.72 -10.39 13.33
CA ARG A 96 -17.46 -11.82 13.05
C ARG A 96 -16.35 -12.07 12.02
N PHE A 97 -15.90 -11.05 11.30
CA PHE A 97 -14.83 -11.15 10.30
C PHE A 97 -13.83 -10.00 10.44
N THR A 98 -12.64 -10.20 9.91
CA THR A 98 -11.60 -9.19 9.89
C THR A 98 -10.86 -9.21 8.56
N ILE A 99 -10.68 -8.04 7.96
CA ILE A 99 -9.85 -7.85 6.78
C ILE A 99 -8.58 -7.12 7.22
N ILE A 100 -7.44 -7.70 6.86
CA ILE A 100 -6.11 -7.17 7.14
C ILE A 100 -5.45 -6.87 5.80
N VAL A 101 -5.13 -5.63 5.51
CA VAL A 101 -4.35 -5.24 4.33
C VAL A 101 -2.88 -5.16 4.72
N VAL A 102 -2.02 -5.79 3.93
CA VAL A 102 -0.59 -5.91 4.22
C VAL A 102 0.23 -5.42 3.03
N ALA A 103 1.11 -4.45 3.24
CA ALA A 103 2.09 -4.07 2.23
C ALA A 103 3.18 -5.14 2.10
N GLU A 104 3.57 -5.51 0.87
CA GLU A 104 4.62 -6.51 0.61
C GLU A 104 5.98 -6.18 1.25
N GLY A 105 6.21 -4.90 1.55
CA GLY A 105 7.44 -4.37 2.14
C GLY A 105 7.48 -4.37 3.66
N VAL A 106 6.42 -4.80 4.32
CA VAL A 106 6.33 -4.85 5.78
C VAL A 106 7.51 -5.64 6.37
N LYS A 107 8.09 -5.09 7.43
CA LYS A 107 9.11 -5.77 8.23
C LYS A 107 8.43 -6.65 9.26
N LEU A 108 8.71 -7.94 9.20
CA LEU A 108 8.13 -8.87 10.17
C LEU A 108 8.78 -8.70 11.56
N PRO A 109 8.01 -8.96 12.63
CA PRO A 109 8.55 -8.98 13.98
C PRO A 109 9.69 -9.99 14.14
N SER A 110 10.56 -9.75 15.12
CA SER A 110 11.72 -10.59 15.44
C SER A 110 11.32 -12.06 15.57
N GLY A 111 12.09 -12.95 14.95
CA GLY A 111 11.84 -14.40 14.94
C GLY A 111 11.22 -14.93 13.64
N LEU A 112 10.62 -14.08 12.81
CA LEU A 112 10.11 -14.47 11.49
C LEU A 112 11.04 -14.03 10.33
N GLU A 113 12.05 -13.23 10.61
CA GLU A 113 12.96 -12.64 9.60
C GLU A 113 13.73 -13.70 8.79
N ALA A 114 14.25 -14.72 9.46
CA ALA A 114 14.97 -15.81 8.79
C ALA A 114 14.07 -16.61 7.84
N GLN A 115 12.79 -16.80 8.20
CA GLN A 115 11.79 -17.46 7.37
C GLN A 115 11.47 -16.62 6.14
N VAL A 116 11.37 -15.29 6.28
CA VAL A 116 11.17 -14.37 5.15
C VAL A 116 12.27 -14.51 4.11
N GLU A 117 13.52 -14.47 4.55
CA GLU A 117 14.64 -14.53 3.64
C GLU A 117 14.70 -15.88 2.90
N GLN A 118 14.40 -16.97 3.60
CA GLN A 118 14.32 -18.32 3.01
C GLN A 118 13.16 -18.41 1.99
N GLU A 119 11.96 -17.96 2.35
CA GLU A 119 10.79 -17.99 1.48
C GLU A 119 10.97 -17.08 0.25
N ARG A 120 11.56 -15.89 0.43
CA ARG A 120 11.87 -14.98 -0.69
C ARG A 120 12.84 -15.58 -1.69
N ARG A 121 13.83 -16.33 -1.22
CA ARG A 121 14.78 -17.07 -2.10
C ARG A 121 14.08 -18.17 -2.89
N MET A 122 13.10 -18.83 -2.29
CA MET A 122 12.41 -19.96 -2.92
C MET A 122 11.26 -19.54 -3.82
N ARG A 123 10.47 -18.56 -3.43
CA ARG A 123 9.19 -18.21 -4.07
C ARG A 123 9.12 -16.77 -4.62
N GLY A 124 10.13 -15.96 -4.35
CA GLY A 124 10.11 -14.53 -4.68
C GLY A 124 9.47 -13.68 -3.60
N ARG A 125 9.31 -12.38 -3.90
CA ARG A 125 8.85 -11.39 -2.91
C ARG A 125 7.32 -11.44 -2.67
N ALA A 126 6.55 -11.67 -3.72
CA ALA A 126 5.09 -11.65 -3.66
C ALA A 126 4.53 -12.84 -2.86
N GLY A 127 3.64 -12.59 -1.94
CA GLY A 127 2.95 -13.58 -1.11
C GLY A 127 3.74 -14.07 0.11
N THR A 128 5.02 -13.74 0.21
CA THR A 128 5.84 -14.22 1.33
C THR A 128 5.39 -13.64 2.66
N VAL A 129 5.22 -12.33 2.72
CA VAL A 129 4.90 -11.60 3.96
C VAL A 129 3.49 -11.91 4.42
N GLY A 130 2.51 -11.82 3.52
CA GLY A 130 1.11 -12.10 3.83
C GLY A 130 0.88 -13.52 4.34
N ASN A 131 1.52 -14.51 3.73
CA ASN A 131 1.40 -15.91 4.17
C ASN A 131 1.99 -16.12 5.57
N LEU A 132 3.17 -15.60 5.87
CA LEU A 132 3.80 -15.73 7.18
C LEU A 132 3.00 -15.02 8.28
N ILE A 133 2.46 -13.83 8.01
CA ILE A 133 1.58 -13.14 8.96
C ILE A 133 0.29 -13.94 9.17
N ALA A 134 -0.31 -14.46 8.10
CA ALA A 134 -1.53 -15.25 8.19
C ALA A 134 -1.33 -16.51 9.04
N GLU A 135 -0.22 -17.21 8.84
CA GLU A 135 0.12 -18.40 9.64
C GLU A 135 0.32 -18.04 11.12
N ALA A 136 1.05 -16.97 11.40
CA ALA A 136 1.30 -16.51 12.77
C ALA A 136 -0.01 -16.06 13.46
N VAL A 137 -0.85 -15.28 12.78
CA VAL A 137 -2.16 -14.83 13.30
C VAL A 137 -3.10 -16.02 13.49
N GLY A 138 -3.17 -16.94 12.50
CA GLY A 138 -3.98 -18.14 12.58
C GLY A 138 -3.61 -19.03 13.76
N SER A 139 -2.32 -19.24 14.00
CA SER A 139 -1.79 -19.99 15.13
C SER A 139 -2.10 -19.32 16.48
N CYS A 140 -1.92 -17.98 16.56
CA CYS A 140 -2.19 -17.20 17.76
C CYS A 140 -3.68 -17.20 18.13
N LEU A 141 -4.58 -17.14 17.16
CA LEU A 141 -6.02 -17.06 17.37
C LEU A 141 -6.72 -18.42 17.35
N LYS A 142 -6.03 -19.47 16.90
CA LYS A 142 -6.59 -20.79 16.58
C LYS A 142 -7.80 -20.68 15.61
N ARG A 143 -7.63 -19.84 14.59
CA ARG A 143 -8.64 -19.50 13.59
C ARG A 143 -8.09 -19.71 12.19
N GLU A 144 -8.98 -20.06 11.27
CA GLU A 144 -8.64 -20.12 9.86
C GLU A 144 -8.41 -18.72 9.30
N THR A 145 -7.27 -18.55 8.67
CA THR A 145 -6.88 -17.35 7.91
C THR A 145 -6.81 -17.67 6.44
N ARG A 146 -7.12 -16.71 5.59
CA ARG A 146 -6.96 -16.82 4.13
C ARG A 146 -6.18 -15.65 3.60
N VAL A 147 -5.34 -15.90 2.63
CA VAL A 147 -4.51 -14.87 2.00
C VAL A 147 -4.90 -14.71 0.55
N THR A 148 -5.04 -13.48 0.13
CA THR A 148 -5.15 -13.08 -1.27
C THR A 148 -3.95 -12.19 -1.60
N VAL A 149 -3.10 -12.65 -2.51
CA VAL A 149 -1.94 -11.89 -2.97
C VAL A 149 -2.30 -11.24 -4.30
N LEU A 150 -2.41 -9.91 -4.33
CA LEU A 150 -2.77 -9.21 -5.57
C LEU A 150 -1.61 -9.20 -6.57
N GLY A 151 -0.38 -8.98 -6.08
CA GLY A 151 0.80 -9.04 -6.93
C GLY A 151 0.66 -8.20 -8.21
N HIS A 152 1.10 -8.76 -9.32
CA HIS A 152 1.19 -8.06 -10.60
C HIS A 152 -0.15 -7.67 -11.24
N ILE A 153 -1.31 -8.16 -10.78
CA ILE A 153 -2.59 -7.67 -11.28
C ILE A 153 -2.79 -6.18 -11.02
N GLN A 154 -2.16 -5.64 -9.96
CA GLN A 154 -2.15 -4.21 -9.65
C GLN A 154 -1.40 -3.35 -10.69
N ARG A 155 -0.59 -3.97 -11.55
CA ARG A 155 0.15 -3.31 -12.63
C ARG A 155 -0.61 -3.35 -13.96
N GLY A 156 -1.74 -4.04 -14.02
CA GLY A 156 -2.52 -4.26 -15.22
C GLY A 156 -3.80 -3.43 -15.26
N GLY A 157 -4.59 -3.68 -16.30
CA GLY A 157 -5.87 -3.03 -16.50
C GLY A 157 -5.81 -1.68 -17.21
N SER A 158 -6.97 -1.05 -17.36
CA SER A 158 -7.10 0.28 -17.94
C SER A 158 -6.75 1.36 -16.92
N PRO A 159 -5.95 2.38 -17.30
CA PRO A 159 -5.65 3.50 -16.42
C PRO A 159 -6.92 4.23 -15.99
N SER A 160 -6.95 4.67 -14.73
CA SER A 160 -8.03 5.51 -14.21
C SER A 160 -8.10 6.85 -14.96
N PRO A 161 -9.26 7.54 -14.95
CA PRO A 161 -9.37 8.89 -15.51
C PRO A 161 -8.36 9.86 -14.88
N PHE A 162 -8.10 9.73 -13.58
CA PHE A 162 -7.11 10.56 -12.88
C PHE A 162 -5.71 10.38 -13.46
N ASP A 163 -5.24 9.14 -13.56
CA ASP A 163 -3.91 8.85 -14.10
C ASP A 163 -3.76 9.27 -15.57
N ARG A 164 -4.83 9.11 -16.38
CA ARG A 164 -4.83 9.58 -17.77
C ARG A 164 -4.64 11.08 -17.88
N ILE A 165 -5.38 11.86 -17.06
CA ILE A 165 -5.29 13.32 -17.04
C ILE A 165 -3.92 13.75 -16.49
N LEU A 166 -3.48 13.16 -15.39
CA LEU A 166 -2.21 13.50 -14.76
C LEU A 166 -1.03 13.23 -15.68
N SER A 167 -0.98 12.04 -16.32
CA SER A 167 0.08 11.70 -17.26
C SER A 167 0.10 12.61 -18.50
N THR A 168 -1.07 13.01 -19.00
CA THR A 168 -1.20 13.98 -20.11
C THR A 168 -0.63 15.35 -19.71
N ARG A 169 -0.98 15.85 -18.52
CA ARG A 169 -0.46 17.11 -17.99
C ARG A 169 1.05 17.07 -17.79
N PHE A 170 1.58 15.96 -17.22
CA PHE A 170 3.02 15.77 -17.06
C PHE A 170 3.74 15.73 -18.41
N GLY A 171 3.20 14.99 -19.39
CA GLY A 171 3.77 14.87 -20.73
C GLY A 171 3.86 16.23 -21.44
N ALA A 172 2.77 17.01 -21.45
CA ALA A 172 2.76 18.36 -22.02
C ALA A 172 3.81 19.26 -21.38
N THR A 173 3.84 19.32 -20.05
CA THR A 173 4.83 20.17 -19.33
C THR A 173 6.26 19.68 -19.57
N ALA A 174 6.50 18.37 -19.66
CA ALA A 174 7.83 17.84 -19.96
C ALA A 174 8.32 18.27 -21.34
N VAL A 175 7.44 18.26 -22.36
CA VAL A 175 7.76 18.77 -23.70
C VAL A 175 8.06 20.26 -23.68
N ASP A 176 7.29 21.06 -22.93
CA ASP A 176 7.55 22.50 -22.77
C ASP A 176 8.93 22.76 -22.13
N LEU A 177 9.33 21.99 -21.14
CA LEU A 177 10.65 22.10 -20.54
C LEU A 177 11.78 21.77 -21.54
N ILE A 178 11.57 20.75 -22.38
CA ILE A 178 12.53 20.41 -23.45
C ILE A 178 12.63 21.55 -24.46
N ALA A 179 11.50 22.09 -24.90
CA ALA A 179 11.48 23.22 -25.85
C ALA A 179 12.16 24.48 -25.29
N GLN A 180 12.13 24.68 -23.97
CA GLN A 180 12.82 25.76 -23.25
C GLN A 180 14.30 25.45 -22.93
N GLY A 181 14.82 24.28 -23.31
CA GLY A 181 16.18 23.85 -22.97
C GLY A 181 16.40 23.56 -21.48
N LYS A 182 15.33 23.39 -20.69
CA LYS A 182 15.41 23.14 -19.24
C LYS A 182 15.57 21.64 -18.95
N PHE A 183 16.80 21.18 -19.01
CA PHE A 183 17.15 19.79 -18.70
C PHE A 183 17.52 19.60 -17.22
N GLY A 184 17.65 18.34 -16.77
CA GLY A 184 17.93 18.00 -15.37
C GLY A 184 16.73 18.21 -14.44
N ARG A 185 15.55 18.42 -15.01
CA ARG A 185 14.30 18.68 -14.26
C ARG A 185 13.38 17.47 -14.29
N MET A 186 12.55 17.34 -13.25
CA MET A 186 11.40 16.43 -13.21
C MET A 186 10.12 17.25 -13.08
N VAL A 187 9.09 16.93 -13.88
CA VAL A 187 7.76 17.48 -13.67
C VAL A 187 7.16 16.88 -12.40
N CYS A 188 6.37 17.63 -11.66
CA CYS A 188 5.77 17.19 -10.40
C CYS A 188 4.40 17.82 -10.20
N LEU A 189 3.54 17.13 -9.43
CA LEU A 189 2.27 17.66 -8.94
C LEU A 189 2.49 18.25 -7.54
N ARG A 190 2.04 19.48 -7.30
CA ARG A 190 1.93 20.07 -5.97
C ARG A 190 0.58 20.78 -5.84
N GLY A 191 -0.28 20.25 -4.98
CA GLY A 191 -1.70 20.61 -4.94
C GLY A 191 -2.34 20.35 -6.30
N ASN A 192 -2.88 21.39 -6.94
CA ASN A 192 -3.51 21.27 -8.26
C ASN A 192 -2.63 21.75 -9.42
N ARG A 193 -1.34 22.01 -9.19
CA ARG A 193 -0.43 22.63 -10.17
C ARG A 193 0.64 21.64 -10.61
N ILE A 194 0.90 21.60 -11.93
CA ILE A 194 2.09 20.96 -12.44
C ILE A 194 3.23 21.96 -12.38
N LEU A 195 4.26 21.59 -11.64
CA LEU A 195 5.50 22.33 -11.47
C LEU A 195 6.66 21.49 -11.98
N ASN A 196 7.88 21.96 -11.78
CA ASN A 196 9.08 21.17 -12.01
C ASN A 196 10.12 21.45 -10.91
N VAL A 197 10.89 20.45 -10.58
CA VAL A 197 11.95 20.47 -9.58
C VAL A 197 13.26 19.96 -10.19
N ASP A 198 14.37 20.15 -9.52
CA ASP A 198 15.60 19.46 -9.87
C ASP A 198 15.42 17.95 -9.70
N ILE A 199 15.94 17.15 -10.61
CA ILE A 199 15.76 15.68 -10.55
C ILE A 199 16.41 15.08 -9.29
N SER A 200 17.44 15.74 -8.75
CA SER A 200 18.10 15.32 -7.51
C SER A 200 17.18 15.42 -6.29
N GLU A 201 16.24 16.36 -6.27
CA GLU A 201 15.24 16.48 -5.21
C GLU A 201 14.27 15.28 -5.19
N ALA A 202 13.98 14.73 -6.38
CA ALA A 202 13.05 13.62 -6.51
C ALA A 202 13.63 12.27 -6.10
N ILE A 203 14.96 12.09 -6.31
CA ILE A 203 15.65 10.82 -6.06
C ILE A 203 16.43 10.80 -4.74
N GLY A 204 16.56 11.95 -4.08
CA GLY A 204 17.38 12.11 -2.87
C GLY A 204 16.86 11.35 -1.64
N ARG A 205 15.58 11.11 -1.57
CA ARG A 205 14.92 10.35 -0.49
C ARG A 205 13.62 9.72 -0.98
N MET A 206 13.25 8.60 -0.38
CA MET A 206 11.97 7.95 -0.60
C MET A 206 10.84 8.74 0.10
N LYS A 207 9.69 8.89 -0.55
CA LYS A 207 8.46 9.43 0.04
C LYS A 207 7.74 8.32 0.80
N ALA A 208 8.09 8.13 2.06
CA ALA A 208 7.44 7.18 2.95
C ALA A 208 6.11 7.74 3.49
N VAL A 209 5.23 6.86 3.97
CA VAL A 209 4.05 7.25 4.75
C VAL A 209 4.51 7.85 6.08
N ASP A 210 3.96 9.01 6.43
CA ASP A 210 4.17 9.59 7.76
C ASP A 210 3.24 8.90 8.78
N PRO A 211 3.77 8.19 9.80
CA PRO A 211 2.96 7.57 10.84
C PRO A 211 2.08 8.55 11.65
N ALA A 212 2.44 9.83 11.67
CA ALA A 212 1.67 10.92 12.27
C ALA A 212 0.84 11.71 11.23
N GLY A 213 0.89 11.31 9.97
CA GLY A 213 0.21 11.98 8.87
C GLY A 213 -1.32 11.84 8.93
N GLU A 214 -2.00 12.76 8.26
CA GLU A 214 -3.47 12.88 8.29
C GLU A 214 -4.19 11.57 7.95
N LEU A 215 -3.74 10.83 6.94
CA LEU A 215 -4.40 9.57 6.53
C LEU A 215 -4.30 8.49 7.62
N VAL A 216 -3.15 8.38 8.30
CA VAL A 216 -2.98 7.42 9.41
C VAL A 216 -3.85 7.86 10.60
N VAL A 217 -3.85 9.15 10.93
CA VAL A 217 -4.70 9.70 12.00
C VAL A 217 -6.18 9.47 11.69
N THR A 218 -6.60 9.72 10.46
CA THR A 218 -7.96 9.45 10.00
C THR A 218 -8.32 7.98 10.12
N ALA A 219 -7.47 7.08 9.63
CA ALA A 219 -7.68 5.64 9.74
C ALA A 219 -7.86 5.20 11.20
N ARG A 220 -6.99 5.67 12.10
CA ARG A 220 -7.09 5.39 13.55
C ARG A 220 -8.38 5.95 14.16
N SER A 221 -8.82 7.14 13.76
CA SER A 221 -10.03 7.78 14.30
C SER A 221 -11.33 7.02 14.00
N ILE A 222 -11.35 6.27 12.92
CA ILE A 222 -12.48 5.39 12.54
C ILE A 222 -12.30 3.94 13.01
N GLY A 223 -11.25 3.68 13.81
CA GLY A 223 -11.03 2.38 14.45
C GLY A 223 -10.24 1.37 13.63
N ILE A 224 -9.46 1.80 12.64
CA ILE A 224 -8.53 0.92 11.92
C ILE A 224 -7.24 0.77 12.76
N GLY A 225 -6.82 -0.48 13.01
CA GLY A 225 -5.59 -0.80 13.73
C GLY A 225 -4.39 -0.90 12.79
N PHE A 226 -3.19 -0.65 13.33
CA PHE A 226 -1.93 -0.83 12.62
C PHE A 226 -1.04 -1.92 13.25
N GLY A 227 -1.52 -2.57 14.32
CA GLY A 227 -0.80 -3.65 15.00
C GLY A 227 0.30 -3.18 15.97
N ASP A 228 0.30 -1.90 16.32
CA ASP A 228 1.22 -1.21 17.24
C ASP A 228 0.63 -1.00 18.65
#